data_b989a5e4d7807a9690aab624429857b0
#
_entry.id   b989a5e4d7807a9690aab624429857b0
#
_cell.length_a   1.000
_cell.length_b   1.000
_cell.length_c   1.000
_cell.angle_alpha   90.00
_cell.angle_beta   90.00
_cell.angle_gamma   90.00
#
_symmetry.space_group_name_H-M   'P 1'
#
loop_
_entity.id
_entity.type
_entity.pdbx_description
1 polymer ?
#
loop_
_entity_poly.entity_id
_entity_poly.type
_entity_poly.pdbx_seq_one_letter_code
_entity_poly.pdbx_strand_id
1 'polypeptide(L)'
;MNQISKNKPFYGVNLGGWLVLEKWMTPGLFAGYAVDDERSFMREADSRQRLRRHRETFIAEDDIRWLAEHGIDIVRVPVGYWLFGNEAPY
;
A
#
# COMPACT_ATOMS: atom_id res chain seq x y z
N MET A 1 -19.34 -0.62 -13.17
CA MET A 1 -19.34 -0.22 -11.77
C MET A 1 -20.76 0.12 -11.34
N ASN A 2 -21.17 -0.40 -10.25
CA ASN A 2 -22.52 -0.14 -9.75
C ASN A 2 -22.67 1.30 -9.31
N GLN A 3 -23.87 1.81 -9.50
CA GLN A 3 -24.18 3.15 -9.01
C GLN A 3 -24.18 3.15 -7.49
N ILE A 4 -23.55 4.18 -6.95
CA ILE A 4 -23.55 4.40 -5.51
C ILE A 4 -24.80 5.19 -5.18
N SER A 5 -25.61 4.67 -4.29
CA SER A 5 -26.86 5.33 -3.90
C SER A 5 -26.58 6.63 -3.16
N LYS A 6 -27.23 7.71 -3.57
CA LYS A 6 -27.11 9.00 -2.89
C LYS A 6 -27.73 9.00 -1.49
N ASN A 7 -28.57 8.01 -1.20
CA ASN A 7 -29.27 7.89 0.09
C ASN A 7 -28.56 7.00 1.09
N LYS A 8 -27.42 6.41 0.71
CA LYS A 8 -26.63 5.56 1.59
C LYS A 8 -25.30 6.19 1.87
N PRO A 9 -24.81 6.13 3.12
CA PRO A 9 -23.45 6.55 3.39
C PRO A 9 -22.47 5.62 2.71
N PHE A 10 -21.31 6.17 2.36
CA PHE A 10 -20.21 5.36 1.88
C PHE A 10 -19.34 4.93 3.05
N TYR A 11 -18.84 3.71 2.97
CA TYR A 11 -17.84 3.21 3.88
C TYR A 11 -16.58 2.94 3.08
N GLY A 12 -15.53 3.66 3.38
CA GLY A 12 -14.28 3.55 2.67
C GLY A 12 -13.11 3.31 3.60
N VAL A 13 -12.07 2.70 3.08
CA VAL A 13 -10.81 2.52 3.80
C VAL A 13 -9.65 2.99 2.93
N ASN A 14 -8.59 3.42 3.60
CA ASN A 14 -7.36 3.81 2.96
C ASN A 14 -6.36 2.65 3.08
N LEU A 15 -5.90 2.14 1.95
CA LEU A 15 -4.90 1.07 1.92
C LEU A 15 -3.49 1.68 1.94
N GLY A 16 -3.19 2.40 3.02
CA GLY A 16 -1.88 3.00 3.22
C GLY A 16 -0.81 1.94 3.51
N GLY A 17 0.45 2.30 3.26
CA GLY A 17 1.58 1.43 3.54
C GLY A 17 1.77 0.28 2.56
N TRP A 18 0.93 0.16 1.55
CA TRP A 18 1.00 -0.92 0.57
C TRP A 18 1.89 -0.54 -0.62
N LEU A 19 1.39 0.29 -1.51
CA LEU A 19 2.15 0.71 -2.69
C LEU A 19 3.05 1.92 -2.42
N VAL A 20 2.76 2.66 -1.38
CA VAL A 20 3.60 3.71 -0.83
C VAL A 20 3.95 3.32 0.60
N LEU A 21 5.22 3.20 0.91
CA LEU A 21 5.66 2.74 2.23
C LEU A 21 5.53 3.83 3.29
N GLU A 22 5.08 3.42 4.46
CA GLU A 22 4.99 4.28 5.64
C GLU A 22 5.56 3.52 6.83
N LYS A 23 6.72 3.92 7.29
CA LYS A 23 7.48 3.19 8.32
C LYS A 23 6.66 2.92 9.58
N TRP A 24 5.85 3.89 10.01
CA TRP A 24 5.03 3.75 11.20
C TRP A 24 4.00 2.63 11.10
N MET A 25 3.55 2.31 9.89
CA MET A 25 2.60 1.23 9.65
C MET A 25 3.27 -0.13 9.54
N THR A 26 4.49 -0.16 8.99
CA THR A 26 5.20 -1.41 8.76
C THR A 26 6.66 -1.31 9.23
N PRO A 27 6.88 -1.10 10.52
CA PRO A 27 8.26 -0.92 11.01
C PRO A 27 9.15 -2.14 10.78
N GLY A 28 8.57 -3.34 10.77
CA GLY A 28 9.33 -4.56 10.51
C GLY A 28 9.94 -4.63 9.13
N LEU A 29 9.29 -4.01 8.13
CA LEU A 29 9.82 -3.94 6.78
C LEU A 29 11.13 -3.15 6.73
N PHE A 30 11.26 -2.17 7.61
CA PHE A 30 12.44 -1.30 7.71
C PHE A 30 13.49 -1.82 8.68
N ALA A 31 13.30 -3.01 9.23
CA ALA A 31 14.18 -3.57 10.26
C ALA A 31 15.64 -3.61 9.79
N GLY A 32 16.52 -3.07 10.60
CA GLY A 32 17.95 -2.99 10.27
C GLY A 32 18.33 -1.78 9.43
N TYR A 33 17.35 -1.00 8.97
CA TYR A 33 17.59 0.21 8.19
C TYR A 33 17.40 1.44 9.07
N ALA A 34 18.38 2.35 9.03
CA ALA A 34 18.32 3.61 9.76
C ALA A 34 17.70 4.71 8.89
N VAL A 35 16.54 4.42 8.29
CA VAL A 35 15.86 5.30 7.37
C VAL A 35 14.38 5.39 7.73
N ASP A 36 13.72 6.48 7.35
CA ASP A 36 12.35 6.76 7.74
C ASP A 36 11.35 6.83 6.57
N ASP A 37 11.82 6.86 5.33
CA ASP A 37 10.96 7.00 4.16
C ASP A 37 11.29 5.98 3.08
N GLU A 38 10.36 5.83 2.13
CA GLU A 38 10.50 4.84 1.06
C GLU A 38 11.69 5.14 0.15
N ARG A 39 11.96 6.40 -0.15
CA ARG A 39 13.08 6.75 -1.04
C ARG A 39 14.40 6.29 -0.45
N SER A 40 14.62 6.54 0.84
CA SER A 40 15.82 6.11 1.54
C SER A 40 15.85 4.60 1.69
N PHE A 41 14.69 3.99 1.94
CA PHE A 41 14.54 2.53 1.99
C PHE A 41 15.03 1.88 0.70
N MET A 42 14.67 2.44 -0.45
CA MET A 42 15.03 1.86 -1.76
C MET A 42 16.52 1.89 -2.07
N ARG A 43 17.32 2.63 -1.30
CA ARG A 43 18.77 2.67 -1.44
C ARG A 43 19.48 1.55 -0.70
N GLU A 44 18.76 0.83 0.17
CA GLU A 44 19.34 -0.28 0.92
C GLU A 44 19.51 -1.52 0.03
N ALA A 45 20.53 -2.35 0.36
CA ALA A 45 20.97 -3.41 -0.53
C ALA A 45 19.90 -4.45 -0.88
N ASP A 46 19.10 -4.86 0.09
CA ASP A 46 18.07 -5.89 -0.12
C ASP A 46 16.65 -5.34 -0.19
N SER A 47 16.52 -4.03 -0.37
CA SER A 47 15.23 -3.34 -0.29
C SER A 47 14.24 -3.79 -1.36
N ARG A 48 14.71 -4.01 -2.58
CA ARG A 48 13.82 -4.43 -3.68
C ARG A 48 13.15 -5.76 -3.40
N GLN A 49 13.88 -6.67 -2.80
CA GLN A 49 13.37 -7.99 -2.44
C GLN A 49 12.34 -7.88 -1.32
N ARG A 50 12.63 -7.07 -0.29
CA ARG A 50 11.68 -6.80 0.79
C ARG A 50 10.41 -6.13 0.27
N LEU A 51 10.58 -5.17 -0.61
CA LEU A 51 9.44 -4.43 -1.19
C LEU A 51 8.55 -5.35 -2.02
N ARG A 52 9.15 -6.21 -2.85
CA ARG A 52 8.38 -7.17 -3.64
C ARG A 52 7.53 -8.06 -2.76
N ARG A 53 8.14 -8.65 -1.73
CA ARG A 53 7.41 -9.49 -0.79
C ARG A 53 6.28 -8.72 -0.10
N HIS A 54 6.57 -7.49 0.32
CA HIS A 54 5.58 -6.63 0.95
C HIS A 54 4.37 -6.40 0.05
N ARG A 55 4.61 -6.03 -1.21
CA ARG A 55 3.55 -5.76 -2.17
C ARG A 55 2.70 -6.98 -2.48
N GLU A 56 3.31 -8.15 -2.46
CA GLU A 56 2.62 -9.41 -2.74
C GLU A 56 1.80 -9.93 -1.56
N THR A 57 2.17 -9.56 -0.34
CA THR A 57 1.60 -10.18 0.86
C THR A 57 0.83 -9.24 1.77
N PHE A 58 1.08 -7.95 1.72
CA PHE A 58 0.46 -6.99 2.66
C PHE A 58 -1.04 -6.87 2.43
N ILE A 59 -1.44 -6.69 1.17
CA ILE A 59 -2.85 -6.68 0.77
C ILE A 59 -3.02 -7.74 -0.33
N ALA A 60 -3.80 -8.76 -0.04
CA ALA A 60 -4.06 -9.85 -0.99
C ALA A 60 -5.52 -9.80 -1.45
N GLU A 61 -5.85 -10.63 -2.44
CA GLU A 61 -7.22 -10.70 -2.96
C GLU A 61 -8.23 -11.01 -1.86
N ASP A 62 -7.87 -11.88 -0.93
CA ASP A 62 -8.75 -12.24 0.18
C ASP A 62 -9.06 -11.05 1.08
N ASP A 63 -8.11 -10.13 1.25
CA ASP A 63 -8.32 -8.92 2.03
C ASP A 63 -9.35 -8.02 1.36
N ILE A 64 -9.26 -7.85 0.05
CA ILE A 64 -10.21 -7.05 -0.72
C ILE A 64 -11.61 -7.68 -0.66
N ARG A 65 -11.68 -8.99 -0.78
CA ARG A 65 -12.94 -9.72 -0.68
C ARG A 65 -13.56 -9.54 0.71
N TRP A 66 -12.75 -9.63 1.75
CA TRP A 66 -13.21 -9.44 3.12
C TRP A 66 -13.81 -8.04 3.30
N LEU A 67 -13.15 -7.01 2.78
CA LEU A 67 -13.65 -5.64 2.84
C LEU A 67 -15.01 -5.51 2.15
N ALA A 68 -15.15 -6.08 0.96
CA ALA A 68 -16.40 -6.05 0.23
C ALA A 68 -17.53 -6.75 1.00
N GLU A 69 -17.23 -7.89 1.61
CA GLU A 69 -18.20 -8.65 2.39
C GLU A 69 -18.62 -7.94 3.68
N HIS A 70 -17.82 -7.02 4.17
CA HIS A 70 -18.09 -6.27 5.40
C HIS A 70 -18.61 -4.86 5.13
N GLY A 71 -19.13 -4.62 3.93
CA GLY A 71 -19.82 -3.37 3.62
C GLY A 71 -18.91 -2.21 3.24
N ILE A 72 -17.66 -2.48 2.89
CA ILE A 72 -16.75 -1.44 2.39
C ILE A 72 -17.00 -1.24 0.90
N ASP A 73 -17.41 -0.03 0.53
CA ASP A 73 -17.79 0.31 -0.84
C ASP A 73 -16.65 0.90 -1.65
N ILE A 74 -15.70 1.53 -0.96
CA ILE A 74 -14.63 2.30 -1.60
C ILE A 74 -13.30 1.98 -0.91
N VAL A 75 -12.27 1.76 -1.71
CA VAL A 75 -10.89 1.71 -1.21
C VAL A 75 -10.08 2.80 -1.88
N ARG A 76 -9.24 3.47 -1.10
CA ARG A 76 -8.28 4.43 -1.63
C ARG A 76 -6.91 3.78 -1.59
N VAL A 77 -6.24 3.75 -2.74
CA VAL A 77 -4.90 3.15 -2.86
C VAL A 77 -3.91 4.27 -3.16
N PRO A 78 -3.16 4.73 -2.17
CA PRO A 78 -2.11 5.72 -2.42
C PRO A 78 -1.05 5.14 -3.37
N VAL A 79 -0.64 5.94 -4.35
CA VAL A 79 0.40 5.57 -5.30
C VAL A 79 1.38 6.71 -5.44
N GLY A 80 2.64 6.37 -5.76
CA GLY A 80 3.66 7.36 -5.99
C GLY A 80 3.88 7.62 -7.49
N TYR A 81 4.56 8.72 -7.79
CA TYR A 81 4.84 9.08 -9.18
C TYR A 81 5.68 8.01 -9.90
N TRP A 82 6.44 7.24 -9.16
CA TRP A 82 7.30 6.18 -9.69
C TRP A 82 6.54 4.95 -10.20
N LEU A 83 5.22 4.90 -10.03
CA LEU A 83 4.40 3.78 -10.45
C LEU A 83 4.50 3.52 -11.95
N PHE A 84 4.67 4.58 -12.73
CA PHE A 84 4.71 4.51 -14.20
C PHE A 84 6.09 4.77 -14.79
N GLY A 85 7.15 4.80 -13.97
CA GLY A 85 8.46 5.15 -14.46
C GLY A 85 9.61 4.49 -13.71
N ASN A 86 10.80 4.65 -14.26
CA ASN A 86 12.04 4.14 -13.68
C ASN A 86 12.85 5.25 -13.02
N GLU A 87 12.18 6.12 -12.31
CA GLU A 87 12.86 7.19 -11.59
C GLU A 87 13.74 6.60 -10.49
N ALA A 88 14.96 7.09 -10.37
CA ALA A 88 15.83 6.67 -9.28
C ALA A 88 15.23 7.11 -7.94
N PRO A 89 15.32 6.28 -6.91
CA PRO A 89 16.04 4.99 -6.78
C PRO A 89 15.22 3.76 -7.19
N TYR A 90 14.07 3.95 -7.79
CA TYR A 90 13.11 2.86 -8.10
C TYR A 90 13.44 2.07 -9.37
#